data_7709efe27aa84b34ca04c7bd04bd589a
#
_entry.id   7709efe27aa84b34ca04c7bd04bd589a
#
_cell.length_a   1.000
_cell.length_b   1.000
_cell.length_c   1.000
_cell.angle_alpha   90.00
_cell.angle_beta   90.00
_cell.angle_gamma   90.00
#
_symmetry.space_group_name_H-M   'P 1'
#
loop_
_entity.id
_entity.type
_entity.pdbx_description
1 polymer ?
#
loop_
_entity_poly.entity_id
_entity_poly.type
_entity_poly.pdbx_seq_one_letter_code
_entity_poly.pdbx_strand_id
1 'polypeptide(L)'
;MVAIYENFGIRFLYPENWTVQDEQLEAWPRSVSLQSPNGAYWELQVFPSQTSPRQLVKQALTAMRGIYEDLEAEAVSEELWNVAARGYDLQFFCLDFLVTSRIRSFHAGVHTCLLTCQAESREFEHQQLVFDAITKSLLEDTGLPESCSSRSPG
;
A
#
# COMPACT_ATOMS: atom_id res chain seq x y z
N MET A 1 -7.73 -17.71 -9.05
CA MET A 1 -7.64 -18.24 -7.70
C MET A 1 -6.99 -17.22 -6.79
N VAL A 2 -7.31 -17.30 -5.52
CA VAL A 2 -6.90 -16.31 -4.52
C VAL A 2 -6.07 -17.01 -3.46
N ALA A 3 -4.97 -16.37 -3.06
CA ALA A 3 -4.13 -16.82 -1.96
C ALA A 3 -4.31 -15.88 -0.78
N ILE A 4 -3.89 -16.32 0.38
CA ILE A 4 -4.03 -15.55 1.62
C ILE A 4 -2.64 -15.32 2.19
N TYR A 5 -2.33 -14.05 2.51
CA TYR A 5 -1.16 -13.72 3.31
C TYR A 5 -1.62 -13.43 4.73
N GLU A 6 -0.94 -14.03 5.70
CA GLU A 6 -1.26 -13.80 7.10
C GLU A 6 0.01 -13.89 7.93
N ASN A 7 0.46 -12.76 8.47
CA ASN A 7 1.67 -12.70 9.28
C ASN A 7 1.69 -11.36 10.02
N PHE A 8 2.25 -11.34 11.22
CA PHE A 8 2.42 -10.13 12.04
C PHE A 8 1.12 -9.37 12.26
N GLY A 9 -0.02 -10.08 12.35
CA GLY A 9 -1.32 -9.44 12.51
C GLY A 9 -1.85 -8.79 11.25
N ILE A 10 -1.20 -9.02 10.12
CA ILE A 10 -1.60 -8.48 8.82
C ILE A 10 -2.19 -9.62 8.01
N ARG A 11 -3.34 -9.38 7.41
CA ARG A 11 -4.01 -10.39 6.60
C ARG A 11 -4.61 -9.73 5.37
N PHE A 12 -4.36 -10.32 4.21
CA PHE A 12 -4.99 -9.85 2.97
C PHE A 12 -5.05 -10.99 1.97
N LEU A 13 -5.88 -10.79 0.95
CA LEU A 13 -6.03 -11.74 -0.16
C LEU A 13 -5.32 -11.19 -1.39
N TYR A 14 -4.74 -12.07 -2.18
CA TYR A 14 -4.06 -11.65 -3.40
C TYR A 14 -4.16 -12.76 -4.45
N PRO A 15 -3.98 -12.43 -5.75
CA PRO A 15 -4.01 -13.46 -6.79
C PRO A 15 -2.86 -14.43 -6.62
N GLU A 16 -3.14 -15.74 -6.73
CA GLU A 16 -2.13 -16.74 -6.42
C GLU A 16 -0.97 -16.74 -7.41
N ASN A 17 -1.12 -16.14 -8.60
CA ASN A 17 -0.03 -16.05 -9.55
C ASN A 17 0.87 -14.82 -9.34
N TRP A 18 0.60 -14.02 -8.32
CA TRP A 18 1.52 -12.96 -7.91
C TRP A 18 2.54 -13.52 -6.93
N THR A 19 3.77 -13.03 -7.01
CA THR A 19 4.85 -13.46 -6.12
C THR A 19 4.87 -12.59 -4.89
N VAL A 20 4.92 -13.22 -3.71
CA VAL A 20 4.97 -12.49 -2.45
C VAL A 20 6.40 -12.53 -1.89
N GLN A 21 6.86 -11.38 -1.38
CA GLN A 21 8.10 -11.28 -0.62
C GLN A 21 7.81 -10.54 0.67
N ASP A 22 8.25 -11.07 1.79
CA ASP A 22 8.17 -10.31 3.02
C ASP A 22 9.52 -10.33 3.72
N GLU A 23 9.78 -9.25 4.45
CA GLU A 23 10.95 -9.16 5.29
C GLU A 23 10.50 -9.33 6.72
N GLN A 24 10.85 -10.48 7.29
CA GLN A 24 10.45 -10.82 8.65
C GLN A 24 11.51 -10.34 9.62
N LEU A 25 11.77 -9.04 9.57
CA LEU A 25 12.71 -8.42 10.47
C LEU A 25 11.99 -8.04 11.75
N GLU A 26 12.68 -8.15 12.87
CA GLU A 26 12.12 -7.71 14.13
C GLU A 26 12.07 -6.20 14.22
N ALA A 27 12.90 -5.53 13.42
CA ALA A 27 12.97 -4.07 13.42
C ALA A 27 11.88 -3.47 12.52
N TRP A 28 11.52 -2.24 12.82
CA TRP A 28 10.62 -1.46 11.99
C TRP A 28 11.39 -0.78 10.87
N PRO A 29 10.78 -0.54 9.70
CA PRO A 29 9.43 -1.01 9.33
C PRO A 29 9.44 -2.47 8.90
N ARG A 30 8.30 -3.10 9.00
CA ARG A 30 8.09 -4.42 8.40
C ARG A 30 7.47 -4.21 7.03
N SER A 31 7.83 -5.07 6.08
CA SER A 31 7.30 -4.89 4.73
C SER A 31 6.91 -6.22 4.10
N VAL A 32 5.88 -6.16 3.27
CA VAL A 32 5.48 -7.27 2.43
C VAL A 32 5.14 -6.69 1.07
N SER A 33 5.60 -7.35 0.01
CA SER A 33 5.34 -6.89 -1.34
C SER A 33 4.83 -8.02 -2.21
N LEU A 34 4.08 -7.63 -3.23
CA LEU A 34 3.53 -8.52 -4.23
C LEU A 34 3.94 -8.03 -5.60
N GLN A 35 4.24 -8.96 -6.49
CA GLN A 35 4.60 -8.61 -7.86
C GLN A 35 3.83 -9.51 -8.82
N SER A 36 3.15 -8.88 -9.78
CA SER A 36 2.41 -9.63 -10.81
C SER A 36 3.36 -10.17 -11.87
N PRO A 37 2.91 -11.12 -12.69
CA PRO A 37 3.75 -11.61 -13.79
C PRO A 37 4.21 -10.52 -14.75
N ASN A 38 3.42 -9.45 -14.90
CA ASN A 38 3.75 -8.35 -15.82
C ASN A 38 4.36 -7.15 -15.12
N GLY A 39 4.83 -7.31 -13.88
CA GLY A 39 5.60 -6.28 -13.20
C GLY A 39 4.81 -5.26 -12.40
N ALA A 40 3.49 -5.45 -12.24
CA ALA A 40 2.75 -4.61 -11.31
C ALA A 40 3.19 -4.93 -9.89
N TYR A 41 3.30 -3.89 -9.06
CA TYR A 41 3.92 -3.99 -7.75
C TYR A 41 3.01 -3.37 -6.69
N TRP A 42 2.78 -4.11 -5.61
CA TRP A 42 2.00 -3.68 -4.45
C TRP A 42 2.87 -3.91 -3.22
N GLU A 43 3.07 -2.88 -2.42
CA GLU A 43 3.92 -3.02 -1.24
C GLU A 43 3.25 -2.36 -0.05
N LEU A 44 3.24 -3.07 1.06
CA LEU A 44 2.78 -2.56 2.34
C LEU A 44 3.96 -2.49 3.30
N GLN A 45 4.21 -1.29 3.84
CA GLN A 45 5.17 -1.11 4.92
C GLN A 45 4.40 -0.76 6.18
N VAL A 46 4.76 -1.41 7.28
CA VAL A 46 4.05 -1.27 8.56
C VAL A 46 5.00 -0.66 9.58
N PHE A 47 4.53 0.39 10.21
CA PHE A 47 5.28 1.19 11.19
C PHE A 47 4.56 1.20 12.53
N PRO A 48 5.26 1.57 13.61
CA PRO A 48 4.59 1.74 14.91
C PRO A 48 3.47 2.77 14.84
N SER A 49 2.49 2.64 15.74
CA SER A 49 1.28 3.45 15.71
C SER A 49 1.55 4.94 15.88
N GLN A 50 2.63 5.32 16.54
CA GLN A 50 2.97 6.73 16.75
C GLN A 50 3.59 7.39 15.52
N THR A 51 3.87 6.62 14.46
CA THR A 51 4.42 7.18 13.24
C THR A 51 3.35 8.00 12.53
N SER A 52 3.73 9.18 12.04
CA SER A 52 2.79 10.09 11.38
C SER A 52 2.58 9.69 9.92
N PRO A 53 1.32 9.43 9.50
CA PRO A 53 1.06 9.16 8.08
C PRO A 53 1.48 10.31 7.18
N ARG A 54 1.29 11.56 7.63
CA ARG A 54 1.69 12.73 6.85
C ARG A 54 3.19 12.74 6.59
N GLN A 55 3.98 12.44 7.60
CA GLN A 55 5.44 12.43 7.45
C GLN A 55 5.91 11.30 6.55
N LEU A 56 5.27 10.13 6.64
CA LEU A 56 5.64 9.01 5.80
C LEU A 56 5.49 9.32 4.32
N VAL A 57 4.35 9.89 3.93
CA VAL A 57 4.15 10.19 2.50
C VAL A 57 5.07 11.32 2.04
N LYS A 58 5.37 12.29 2.90
CA LYS A 58 6.31 13.35 2.54
C LYS A 58 7.72 12.80 2.33
N GLN A 59 8.15 11.91 3.20
CA GLN A 59 9.46 11.28 3.07
C GLN A 59 9.53 10.42 1.81
N ALA A 60 8.46 9.67 1.52
CA ALA A 60 8.41 8.87 0.31
C ALA A 60 8.48 9.73 -0.94
N LEU A 61 7.74 10.84 -0.96
CA LEU A 61 7.78 11.77 -2.11
C LEU A 61 9.16 12.36 -2.28
N THR A 62 9.79 12.79 -1.19
CA THR A 62 11.13 13.37 -1.25
C THR A 62 12.13 12.37 -1.81
N ALA A 63 12.05 11.11 -1.36
CA ALA A 63 12.95 10.07 -1.87
C ALA A 63 12.75 9.85 -3.37
N MET A 64 11.50 9.82 -3.82
CA MET A 64 11.20 9.62 -5.24
C MET A 64 11.69 10.78 -6.09
N ARG A 65 11.51 12.01 -5.60
CA ARG A 65 12.00 13.21 -6.32
C ARG A 65 13.50 13.23 -6.43
N GLY A 66 14.20 12.62 -5.48
CA GLY A 66 15.65 12.51 -5.56
C GLY A 66 16.13 11.54 -6.63
N ILE A 67 15.27 10.62 -7.05
CA ILE A 67 15.62 9.62 -8.05
C ILE A 67 15.13 10.04 -9.45
N TYR A 68 13.93 10.61 -9.54
CA TYR A 68 13.27 10.92 -10.82
C TYR A 68 13.04 12.42 -10.90
N GLU A 69 13.86 13.09 -11.72
CA GLU A 69 13.84 14.56 -11.80
C GLU A 69 12.55 15.11 -12.38
N ASP A 70 11.92 14.36 -13.29
CA ASP A 70 10.71 14.81 -13.97
C ASP A 70 9.43 14.29 -13.32
N LEU A 71 9.53 13.84 -12.08
CA LEU A 71 8.38 13.28 -11.37
C LEU A 71 7.29 14.32 -11.19
N GLU A 72 6.07 13.95 -11.55
CA GLU A 72 4.88 14.74 -11.31
C GLU A 72 4.10 14.11 -10.16
N ALA A 73 3.63 14.94 -9.23
CA ALA A 73 2.94 14.47 -8.04
C ALA A 73 1.67 15.27 -7.81
N GLU A 74 0.60 14.57 -7.50
CA GLU A 74 -0.66 15.19 -7.14
C GLU A 74 -1.04 14.70 -5.75
N ALA A 75 -1.29 15.63 -4.82
CA ALA A 75 -1.66 15.28 -3.46
C ALA A 75 -3.10 14.75 -3.43
N VAL A 76 -3.32 13.70 -2.64
CA VAL A 76 -4.62 13.04 -2.52
C VAL A 76 -4.96 12.88 -1.04
N SER A 77 -6.22 13.12 -0.71
CA SER A 77 -6.78 12.85 0.60
C SER A 77 -8.13 12.20 0.36
N GLU A 78 -8.32 11.00 0.87
CA GLU A 78 -9.51 10.22 0.53
C GLU A 78 -9.84 9.23 1.64
N GLU A 79 -10.98 8.58 1.53
CA GLU A 79 -11.32 7.45 2.38
C GLU A 79 -11.25 6.17 1.58
N LEU A 80 -10.51 5.20 2.11
CA LEU A 80 -10.42 3.86 1.53
C LEU A 80 -11.19 2.92 2.44
N TRP A 81 -12.40 2.56 2.02
CA TRP A 81 -13.27 1.64 2.78
C TRP A 81 -13.34 2.05 4.26
N ASN A 82 -13.70 3.32 4.50
CA ASN A 82 -13.88 3.94 5.83
C ASN A 82 -12.59 4.21 6.58
N VAL A 83 -11.44 4.11 5.91
CA VAL A 83 -10.14 4.44 6.52
C VAL A 83 -9.61 5.70 5.85
N ALA A 84 -9.34 6.74 6.65
CA ALA A 84 -8.79 7.98 6.12
C ALA A 84 -7.37 7.74 5.63
N ALA A 85 -7.09 8.14 4.40
CA ALA A 85 -5.80 7.92 3.77
C ALA A 85 -5.35 9.19 3.07
N ARG A 86 -4.05 9.40 3.05
CA ARG A 86 -3.45 10.54 2.36
C ARG A 86 -2.20 10.09 1.62
N GLY A 87 -1.86 10.82 0.59
CA GLY A 87 -0.66 10.51 -0.16
C GLY A 87 -0.58 11.27 -1.45
N TYR A 88 -0.01 10.62 -2.45
CA TYR A 88 0.25 11.22 -3.74
C TYR A 88 0.01 10.22 -4.86
N ASP A 89 -0.51 10.73 -5.97
CA ASP A 89 -0.48 10.01 -7.23
C ASP A 89 0.71 10.55 -8.01
N LEU A 90 1.57 9.65 -8.49
CA LEU A 90 2.83 10.02 -9.09
C LEU A 90 2.91 9.49 -10.52
N GLN A 91 3.58 10.26 -11.39
CA GLN A 91 3.98 9.79 -12.71
C GLN A 91 5.41 10.21 -12.97
N PHE A 92 6.18 9.32 -13.54
CA PHE A 92 7.58 9.59 -13.85
C PHE A 92 8.06 8.62 -14.92
N PHE A 93 9.16 8.99 -15.57
CA PHE A 93 9.78 8.11 -16.55
C PHE A 93 10.89 7.32 -15.88
N CYS A 94 10.91 6.03 -16.14
CA CYS A 94 11.98 5.13 -15.73
C CYS A 94 12.45 4.45 -16.99
N LEU A 95 13.71 4.72 -17.37
CA LEU A 95 14.20 4.39 -18.68
C LEU A 95 13.29 5.08 -19.71
N ASP A 96 12.66 4.36 -20.60
CA ASP A 96 11.76 4.98 -21.58
C ASP A 96 10.30 4.70 -21.29
N PHE A 97 9.99 4.22 -20.08
CA PHE A 97 8.63 3.85 -19.73
C PHE A 97 8.02 4.87 -18.78
N LEU A 98 6.77 5.25 -19.06
CA LEU A 98 6.01 6.07 -18.15
C LEU A 98 5.46 5.16 -17.06
N VAL A 99 5.75 5.49 -15.80
CA VAL A 99 5.35 4.72 -14.64
C VAL A 99 4.33 5.51 -13.84
N THR A 100 3.27 4.84 -13.40
CA THR A 100 2.28 5.39 -12.49
C THR A 100 2.46 4.73 -11.14
N SER A 101 2.49 5.55 -10.09
CA SER A 101 2.62 5.07 -8.72
C SER A 101 1.58 5.76 -7.85
N ARG A 102 1.04 5.02 -6.89
CA ARG A 102 0.10 5.53 -5.92
C ARG A 102 0.64 5.24 -4.54
N ILE A 103 0.85 6.29 -3.75
CA ILE A 103 1.36 6.17 -2.39
C ILE A 103 0.27 6.63 -1.45
N ARG A 104 -0.08 5.79 -0.47
CA ARG A 104 -1.09 6.13 0.54
C ARG A 104 -0.59 5.75 1.91
N SER A 105 -0.85 6.61 2.89
CA SER A 105 -0.54 6.30 4.29
C SER A 105 -1.80 6.43 5.12
N PHE A 106 -1.95 5.53 6.09
CA PHE A 106 -3.15 5.45 6.92
C PHE A 106 -2.85 4.66 8.18
N HIS A 107 -3.76 4.79 9.14
CA HIS A 107 -3.72 3.92 10.33
C HIS A 107 -4.57 2.69 10.06
N ALA A 108 -4.04 1.52 10.41
CA ALA A 108 -4.77 0.26 10.28
C ALA A 108 -4.54 -0.54 11.56
N GLY A 109 -5.61 -0.70 12.35
CA GLY A 109 -5.48 -1.33 13.65
C GLY A 109 -4.56 -0.52 14.54
N VAL A 110 -3.52 -1.17 15.06
CA VAL A 110 -2.57 -0.53 15.96
C VAL A 110 -1.30 -0.09 15.25
N HIS A 111 -1.34 0.00 13.92
CA HIS A 111 -0.15 0.33 13.14
C HIS A 111 -0.41 1.50 12.21
N THR A 112 0.67 2.12 11.78
CA THR A 112 0.64 3.08 10.68
C THR A 112 1.21 2.39 9.45
N CYS A 113 0.54 2.57 8.32
CA CYS A 113 0.90 1.86 7.10
C CYS A 113 1.27 2.83 6.00
N LEU A 114 2.18 2.40 5.14
CA LEU A 114 2.50 3.07 3.89
C LEU A 114 2.32 2.06 2.77
N LEU A 115 1.39 2.36 1.88
CA LEU A 115 1.02 1.46 0.78
C LEU A 115 1.47 2.08 -0.54
N THR A 116 2.17 1.30 -1.35
CA THR A 116 2.61 1.72 -2.68
C THR A 116 2.10 0.75 -3.71
N CYS A 117 1.40 1.28 -4.73
CA CYS A 117 0.98 0.51 -5.90
C CYS A 117 1.66 1.14 -7.10
N GLN A 118 2.36 0.33 -7.91
CA GLN A 118 3.17 0.89 -8.99
C GLN A 118 3.24 -0.05 -10.17
N ALA A 119 3.20 0.52 -11.35
CA ALA A 119 3.37 -0.25 -12.59
C ALA A 119 3.61 0.72 -13.74
N GLU A 120 4.11 0.20 -14.85
CA GLU A 120 4.06 0.94 -16.11
C GLU A 120 2.60 1.36 -16.35
N SER A 121 2.37 2.55 -16.91
CA SER A 121 1.06 3.17 -16.85
C SER A 121 -0.07 2.34 -17.45
N ARG A 122 0.18 1.62 -18.54
CA ARG A 122 -0.86 0.77 -19.11
C ARG A 122 -1.15 -0.42 -18.20
N GLU A 123 -0.12 -0.99 -17.63
CA GLU A 123 -0.30 -2.12 -16.72
C GLU A 123 -0.98 -1.66 -15.44
N PHE A 124 -0.69 -0.45 -14.98
CA PHE A 124 -1.37 0.11 -13.81
C PHE A 124 -2.88 0.17 -14.06
N GLU A 125 -3.30 0.64 -15.24
CA GLU A 125 -4.71 0.68 -15.58
C GLU A 125 -5.35 -0.71 -15.57
N HIS A 126 -4.63 -1.70 -16.10
CA HIS A 126 -5.14 -3.07 -16.14
C HIS A 126 -5.26 -3.67 -14.74
N GLN A 127 -4.37 -3.30 -13.83
CA GLN A 127 -4.31 -3.90 -12.50
C GLN A 127 -4.97 -3.06 -11.42
N GLN A 128 -5.55 -1.94 -11.77
CA GLN A 128 -6.09 -1.03 -10.77
C GLN A 128 -7.14 -1.70 -9.88
N LEU A 129 -8.04 -2.48 -10.48
CA LEU A 129 -9.07 -3.18 -9.72
C LEU A 129 -8.45 -4.27 -8.83
N VAL A 130 -7.37 -4.89 -9.28
CA VAL A 130 -6.70 -5.90 -8.46
C VAL A 130 -6.00 -5.24 -7.28
N PHE A 131 -5.28 -4.13 -7.51
CA PHE A 131 -4.69 -3.35 -6.44
C PHE A 131 -5.75 -2.99 -5.39
N ASP A 132 -6.89 -2.50 -5.86
CA ASP A 132 -7.98 -2.09 -4.97
C ASP A 132 -8.53 -3.28 -4.19
N ALA A 133 -8.67 -4.44 -4.84
CA ALA A 133 -9.21 -5.62 -4.16
C ALA A 133 -8.27 -6.12 -3.06
N ILE A 134 -6.95 -6.10 -3.32
CA ILE A 134 -5.97 -6.50 -2.31
C ILE A 134 -6.05 -5.54 -1.12
N THR A 135 -6.06 -4.25 -1.40
CA THR A 135 -6.10 -3.22 -0.36
C THR A 135 -7.39 -3.30 0.44
N LYS A 136 -8.51 -3.51 -0.24
CA LYS A 136 -9.80 -3.65 0.45
C LYS A 136 -9.78 -4.82 1.42
N SER A 137 -9.26 -5.97 0.98
CA SER A 137 -9.19 -7.14 1.84
C SER A 137 -8.33 -6.88 3.08
N LEU A 138 -7.22 -6.14 2.90
CA LEU A 138 -6.36 -5.76 4.01
C LEU A 138 -7.12 -4.91 5.03
N LEU A 139 -7.81 -3.89 4.55
CA LEU A 139 -8.47 -2.94 5.44
C LEU A 139 -9.68 -3.54 6.13
N GLU A 140 -10.38 -4.44 5.46
CA GLU A 140 -11.53 -5.11 6.09
C GLU A 140 -11.10 -6.03 7.22
N ASP A 141 -9.93 -6.64 7.11
CA ASP A 141 -9.47 -7.57 8.12
C ASP A 141 -8.74 -6.90 9.27
N THR A 142 -8.02 -5.80 9.03
CA THR A 142 -7.18 -5.17 10.04
C THR A 142 -7.71 -3.84 10.52
N GLY A 143 -8.42 -3.13 9.67
CA GLY A 143 -8.85 -1.77 9.98
C GLY A 143 -10.12 -1.69 10.75
N LEU A 144 -10.79 -2.78 10.91
CA LEU A 144 -12.09 -2.76 11.50
C LEU A 144 -12.16 -3.35 12.87
N PRO A 145 -11.83 -3.44 13.62
CA PRO A 145 -11.99 -3.91 14.69
C PRO A 145 -12.69 -3.68 15.64
N GLU A 146 -12.80 -3.30 15.03
CA GLU A 146 -13.15 -3.25 15.64
C GLU A 146 -13.88 -3.29 15.95
N SER A 147 -14.10 -2.93 15.56
CA SER A 147 -14.70 -3.01 15.85
C SER A 147 -15.30 -3.58 16.07
N CYS A 148 -15.47 -3.90 15.75
CA CYS A 148 -15.99 -4.56 16.09
C CYS A 148 -15.93 -5.10 16.96
N SER A 149 -15.62 -4.91 17.12
CA SER A 149 -15.63 -5.32 17.95
C SER A 149 -15.90 -5.19 18.86
N SER A 150 -15.90 -4.80 18.91
CA SER A 150 -16.18 -4.78 19.75
C SER A 150 -17.17 -4.73 20.06
N ARG A 151 -17.63 -4.77 19.58
CA ARG A 151 -18.45 -4.84 19.76
C ARG A 151 -18.97 -5.32 20.49
N SER A 152 -18.75 -4.99 20.52
CA SER A 152 -19.13 -5.27 21.17
C SER A 152 -19.62 -5.38 21.83
N PRO A 153 -19.76 -5.47 22.08
CA PRO A 153 -20.22 -5.75 22.76
C PRO A 153 -20.67 -6.09 23.09
N GLY A 154 -20.67 -5.96 22.70
CA GLY A 154 -21.17 -6.33 22.97
C GLY A 154 -21.25 -6.35 23.15
#